data_005f4a02fe707cdd540ee39df81517a7
#
_entry.id   005f4a02fe707cdd540ee39df81517a7
#
_cell.length_a   1.000
_cell.length_b   1.000
_cell.length_c   1.000
_cell.angle_alpha   90.00
_cell.angle_beta   90.00
_cell.angle_gamma   90.00
#
_symmetry.space_group_name_H-M   'P 1'
#
loop_
_entity.id
_entity.type
_entity.pdbx_description
1 polymer ?
#
loop_
_entity_poly.entity_id
_entity_poly.type
_entity_poly.pdbx_seq_one_letter_code
_entity_poly.pdbx_strand_id
1 'polypeptide(L)'
;MRNAFWLIRQAVVLAIVLTLPACDVSPDQEAAMGEENARAINDQVPLVTDPAINEYVSALGDSIARNTSRADLDWHFYIVDSHQVNAFSLPGGFVYVNRGLIESTDRLDELAGVLGHEIGHVILRHSVKQMQSSQKIGIVATLACTLTNACNSGLGQAAVNIGSSAVFARHSRSDELQADSEAVENVLRVGIDPEGVPALFTVLVNQRKVQPTVVDGWFASHPLEESRIANAKKLIATLGADEKGGLLQDTPTYHAFLDRVRSLPPPPRPPPGPDVGAGG
;
A
#
# COMPACT_ATOMS: atom_id res chain seq x y z
N MET A 1 2.04 46.31 -32.03
CA MET A 1 3.07 45.27 -32.21
C MET A 1 3.54 44.66 -30.86
N ARG A 2 3.67 45.38 -29.73
CA ARG A 2 4.10 44.84 -28.41
C ARG A 2 3.17 43.75 -27.82
N ASN A 3 1.85 43.89 -28.00
CA ASN A 3 0.87 42.96 -27.42
C ASN A 3 0.82 41.60 -28.16
N ALA A 4 1.09 41.59 -29.48
CA ALA A 4 1.12 40.33 -30.25
C ALA A 4 2.33 39.46 -29.88
N PHE A 5 3.48 40.04 -29.61
CA PHE A 5 4.68 39.32 -29.16
C PHE A 5 4.50 38.71 -27.77
N TRP A 6 3.77 39.36 -26.88
CA TRP A 6 3.47 38.87 -25.54
C TRP A 6 2.52 37.68 -25.58
N LEU A 7 1.47 37.71 -26.41
CA LEU A 7 0.53 36.62 -26.63
C LEU A 7 1.19 35.39 -27.27
N ILE A 8 2.13 35.59 -28.21
CA ILE A 8 2.88 34.50 -28.84
C ILE A 8 3.82 33.84 -27.85
N ARG A 9 4.51 34.60 -26.97
CA ARG A 9 5.34 34.03 -25.90
C ARG A 9 4.52 33.19 -24.90
N GLN A 10 3.33 33.66 -24.53
CA GLN A 10 2.42 32.91 -23.64
C GLN A 10 1.93 31.62 -24.30
N ALA A 11 1.56 31.66 -25.58
CA ALA A 11 1.11 30.49 -26.34
C ALA A 11 2.24 29.44 -26.53
N VAL A 12 3.47 29.88 -26.76
CA VAL A 12 4.64 28.98 -26.93
C VAL A 12 5.00 28.31 -25.58
N VAL A 13 4.97 29.06 -24.47
CA VAL A 13 5.23 28.48 -23.14
C VAL A 13 4.14 27.47 -22.76
N LEU A 14 2.87 27.79 -23.07
CA LEU A 14 1.75 26.87 -22.80
C LEU A 14 1.84 25.61 -23.67
N ALA A 15 2.26 25.74 -24.94
CA ALA A 15 2.44 24.61 -25.84
C ALA A 15 3.60 23.69 -25.42
N ILE A 16 4.72 24.25 -24.89
CA ILE A 16 5.84 23.46 -24.40
C ILE A 16 5.46 22.66 -23.14
N VAL A 17 4.63 23.24 -22.25
CA VAL A 17 4.14 22.54 -21.04
C VAL A 17 3.23 21.36 -21.40
N LEU A 18 2.46 21.46 -22.50
CA LEU A 18 1.56 20.39 -22.96
C LEU A 18 2.28 19.23 -23.68
N THR A 19 3.54 19.41 -24.07
CA THR A 19 4.33 18.41 -24.81
C THR A 19 5.43 17.76 -24.01
N LEU A 20 5.58 18.07 -22.72
CA LEU A 20 6.51 17.31 -21.89
C LEU A 20 6.01 15.87 -21.81
N PRO A 21 6.78 14.88 -22.33
CA PRO A 21 6.44 13.49 -22.11
C PRO A 21 6.35 13.28 -20.61
N ALA A 22 5.25 12.70 -20.15
CA ALA A 22 5.21 12.19 -18.79
C ALA A 22 6.36 11.21 -18.70
N CYS A 23 7.40 11.52 -17.93
CA CYS A 23 8.47 10.56 -17.64
C CYS A 23 7.81 9.40 -16.90
N ASP A 24 7.47 8.34 -17.63
CA ASP A 24 7.03 7.11 -17.02
C ASP A 24 8.20 6.54 -16.23
N VAL A 25 7.96 6.21 -14.97
CA VAL A 25 8.94 5.52 -14.14
C VAL A 25 9.20 4.15 -14.75
N SER A 26 10.45 3.89 -15.17
CA SER A 26 10.83 2.59 -15.72
C SER A 26 10.79 1.51 -14.63
N PRO A 27 10.72 0.21 -14.99
CA PRO A 27 10.82 -0.88 -14.02
C PRO A 27 12.09 -0.80 -13.14
N ASP A 28 13.23 -0.46 -13.74
CA ASP A 28 14.50 -0.32 -13.01
C ASP A 28 14.47 0.85 -12.02
N GLN A 29 13.86 1.97 -12.41
CA GLN A 29 13.66 3.11 -11.51
C GLN A 29 12.69 2.77 -10.38
N GLU A 30 11.63 2.02 -10.67
CA GLU A 30 10.68 1.54 -9.68
C GLU A 30 11.37 0.64 -8.64
N ALA A 31 12.17 -0.31 -9.09
CA ALA A 31 12.93 -1.21 -8.22
C ALA A 31 13.93 -0.44 -7.34
N ALA A 32 14.71 0.47 -7.93
CA ALA A 32 15.67 1.30 -7.18
C ALA A 32 14.99 2.17 -6.11
N MET A 33 13.84 2.79 -6.45
CA MET A 33 13.06 3.57 -5.49
C MET A 33 12.52 2.69 -4.35
N GLY A 34 12.04 1.49 -4.68
CA GLY A 34 11.56 0.53 -3.69
C GLY A 34 12.67 0.14 -2.72
N GLU A 35 13.83 -0.20 -3.23
CA GLU A 35 14.99 -0.59 -2.42
C GLU A 35 15.47 0.54 -1.49
N GLU A 36 15.55 1.78 -1.99
CA GLU A 36 15.93 2.94 -1.18
C GLU A 36 14.93 3.17 -0.03
N ASN A 37 13.62 3.16 -0.34
CA ASN A 37 12.59 3.33 0.66
C ASN A 37 12.56 2.16 1.67
N ALA A 38 12.73 0.93 1.20
CA ALA A 38 12.76 -0.25 2.07
C ALA A 38 13.95 -0.18 3.06
N ARG A 39 15.13 0.21 2.61
CA ARG A 39 16.28 0.44 3.51
C ARG A 39 15.96 1.50 4.56
N ALA A 40 15.42 2.65 4.14
CA ALA A 40 15.10 3.73 5.06
C ALA A 40 14.04 3.33 6.10
N ILE A 41 13.06 2.49 5.72
CA ILE A 41 12.06 1.97 6.63
C ILE A 41 12.68 0.95 7.59
N ASN A 42 13.45 0.00 7.07
CA ASN A 42 14.08 -1.05 7.86
C ASN A 42 15.03 -0.50 8.94
N ASP A 43 15.63 0.67 8.68
CA ASP A 43 16.46 1.37 9.66
C ASP A 43 15.63 2.06 10.77
N GLN A 44 14.35 2.28 10.57
CA GLN A 44 13.50 3.08 11.48
C GLN A 44 12.47 2.26 12.24
N VAL A 45 12.07 1.10 11.72
CA VAL A 45 11.03 0.27 12.34
C VAL A 45 11.63 -1.03 12.89
N PRO A 46 11.15 -1.52 14.04
CA PRO A 46 11.55 -2.83 14.52
C PRO A 46 10.96 -3.91 13.63
N LEU A 47 11.80 -4.82 13.16
CA LEU A 47 11.37 -5.98 12.38
C LEU A 47 11.41 -7.24 13.24
N VAL A 48 10.46 -8.15 13.00
CA VAL A 48 10.51 -9.50 13.57
C VAL A 48 11.71 -10.23 12.99
N THR A 49 12.56 -10.78 13.86
CA THR A 49 13.80 -11.47 13.47
C THR A 49 13.71 -13.00 13.59
N ASP A 50 12.56 -13.53 13.98
CA ASP A 50 12.34 -14.98 14.09
C ASP A 50 12.34 -15.62 12.69
N PRO A 51 13.31 -16.53 12.40
CA PRO A 51 13.46 -17.07 11.05
C PRO A 51 12.24 -17.87 10.57
N ALA A 52 11.60 -18.64 11.46
CA ALA A 52 10.46 -19.48 11.07
C ALA A 52 9.21 -18.65 10.77
N ILE A 53 9.04 -17.53 11.47
CA ILE A 53 7.95 -16.60 11.20
C ILE A 53 8.19 -15.90 9.86
N ASN A 54 9.40 -15.41 9.60
CA ASN A 54 9.75 -14.74 8.36
C ASN A 54 9.67 -15.69 7.16
N GLU A 55 10.15 -16.93 7.31
CA GLU A 55 10.07 -17.96 6.27
C GLU A 55 8.61 -18.27 5.90
N TYR A 56 7.72 -18.37 6.89
CA TYR A 56 6.30 -18.64 6.64
C TYR A 56 5.64 -17.54 5.81
N VAL A 57 5.80 -16.27 6.23
CA VAL A 57 5.19 -15.13 5.51
C VAL A 57 5.82 -14.96 4.14
N SER A 58 7.13 -15.12 4.02
CA SER A 58 7.82 -15.07 2.72
C SER A 58 7.36 -16.17 1.78
N ALA A 59 7.24 -17.42 2.26
CA ALA A 59 6.78 -18.53 1.44
C ALA A 59 5.32 -18.34 0.97
N LEU A 60 4.43 -17.85 1.86
CA LEU A 60 3.05 -17.57 1.49
C LEU A 60 2.97 -16.41 0.48
N GLY A 61 3.67 -15.31 0.74
CA GLY A 61 3.71 -14.16 -0.15
C GLY A 61 4.31 -14.49 -1.52
N ASP A 62 5.44 -15.20 -1.54
CA ASP A 62 6.08 -15.67 -2.77
C ASP A 62 5.16 -16.59 -3.58
N SER A 63 4.43 -17.49 -2.91
CA SER A 63 3.49 -18.38 -3.61
C SER A 63 2.41 -17.59 -4.36
N ILE A 64 1.94 -16.49 -3.78
CA ILE A 64 0.96 -15.61 -4.40
C ILE A 64 1.64 -14.76 -5.51
N ALA A 65 2.73 -14.07 -5.18
CA ALA A 65 3.37 -13.10 -6.05
C ALA A 65 3.93 -13.69 -7.35
N ARG A 66 4.51 -14.89 -7.27
CA ARG A 66 5.06 -15.59 -8.45
C ARG A 66 4.00 -16.09 -9.43
N ASN A 67 2.73 -16.09 -9.05
CA ASN A 67 1.60 -16.43 -9.91
C ASN A 67 0.86 -15.19 -10.46
N THR A 68 1.51 -14.04 -10.45
CA THR A 68 0.95 -12.77 -10.93
C THR A 68 1.64 -12.29 -12.22
N SER A 69 1.14 -11.21 -12.79
CA SER A 69 1.74 -10.54 -13.97
C SER A 69 3.10 -9.89 -13.69
N ARG A 70 3.52 -9.78 -12.42
CA ARG A 70 4.79 -9.23 -11.98
C ARG A 70 5.63 -10.27 -11.24
N ALA A 71 5.58 -11.52 -11.68
CA ALA A 71 6.39 -12.64 -11.14
C ALA A 71 7.91 -12.44 -11.30
N ASP A 72 8.31 -11.52 -12.20
CA ASP A 72 9.69 -11.12 -12.48
C ASP A 72 10.32 -10.23 -11.41
N LEU A 73 9.53 -9.63 -10.53
CA LEU A 73 10.05 -8.79 -9.45
C LEU A 73 10.78 -9.63 -8.40
N ASP A 74 11.77 -9.01 -7.77
CA ASP A 74 12.40 -9.54 -6.56
C ASP A 74 11.53 -9.18 -5.35
N TRP A 75 10.68 -10.14 -4.95
CA TRP A 75 9.70 -9.93 -3.90
C TRP A 75 10.33 -10.08 -2.51
N HIS A 76 10.03 -9.14 -1.64
CA HIS A 76 10.50 -9.10 -0.26
C HIS A 76 9.33 -8.89 0.70
N PHE A 77 9.23 -9.75 1.71
CA PHE A 77 8.18 -9.70 2.72
C PHE A 77 8.79 -9.45 4.09
N TYR A 78 8.35 -8.39 4.76
CA TYR A 78 8.82 -7.99 6.07
C TYR A 78 7.70 -7.96 7.09
N ILE A 79 8.01 -8.33 8.32
CA ILE A 79 7.07 -8.25 9.44
C ILE A 79 7.55 -7.16 10.39
N VAL A 80 6.75 -6.09 10.51
CA VAL A 80 7.02 -5.03 11.48
C VAL A 80 6.55 -5.49 12.86
N ASP A 81 7.46 -5.45 13.84
CA ASP A 81 7.14 -5.82 15.24
C ASP A 81 6.37 -4.67 15.91
N SER A 82 5.08 -4.59 15.63
CA SER A 82 4.15 -3.57 16.10
C SER A 82 2.78 -4.16 16.36
N HIS A 83 2.13 -3.74 17.44
CA HIS A 83 0.73 -4.09 17.73
C HIS A 83 -0.30 -3.36 16.85
N GLN A 84 0.13 -2.36 16.10
CA GLN A 84 -0.76 -1.67 15.16
C GLN A 84 -1.20 -2.64 14.05
N VAL A 85 -2.49 -2.66 13.76
CA VAL A 85 -3.03 -3.42 12.64
C VAL A 85 -2.79 -2.63 11.38
N ASN A 86 -1.81 -3.05 10.59
CA ASN A 86 -1.45 -2.41 9.34
C ASN A 86 -0.71 -3.36 8.40
N ALA A 87 -0.78 -3.09 7.11
CA ALA A 87 0.12 -3.59 6.08
C ALA A 87 0.31 -2.48 5.05
N PHE A 88 1.37 -2.54 4.28
CA PHE A 88 1.63 -1.62 3.18
C PHE A 88 2.65 -2.20 2.21
N SER A 89 2.64 -1.70 1.00
CA SER A 89 3.60 -2.10 -0.03
C SER A 89 4.31 -0.89 -0.64
N LEU A 90 5.56 -1.12 -1.05
CA LEU A 90 6.37 -0.16 -1.76
C LEU A 90 6.53 -0.60 -3.22
N PRO A 91 6.87 0.33 -4.13
CA PRO A 91 7.26 -0.02 -5.48
C PRO A 91 8.34 -1.11 -5.51
N GLY A 92 8.38 -1.92 -6.56
CA GLY A 92 9.48 -2.87 -6.77
C GLY A 92 9.37 -4.20 -6.03
N GLY A 93 8.24 -4.49 -5.34
CA GLY A 93 8.02 -5.81 -4.75
C GLY A 93 8.25 -5.92 -3.24
N PHE A 94 8.29 -4.83 -2.51
CA PHE A 94 8.46 -4.82 -1.06
C PHE A 94 7.11 -4.74 -0.35
N VAL A 95 6.80 -5.75 0.46
CA VAL A 95 5.54 -5.86 1.22
C VAL A 95 5.84 -5.94 2.70
N TYR A 96 5.13 -5.14 3.48
CA TYR A 96 5.23 -5.07 4.93
C TYR A 96 3.90 -5.45 5.56
N VAL A 97 3.94 -6.29 6.57
CA VAL A 97 2.78 -6.63 7.40
C VAL A 97 3.13 -6.46 8.87
N ASN A 98 2.29 -5.75 9.62
CA ASN A 98 2.51 -5.61 11.04
C ASN A 98 2.11 -6.88 11.78
N ARG A 99 2.85 -7.21 12.84
CA ARG A 99 2.54 -8.31 13.75
C ARG A 99 1.09 -8.22 14.25
N GLY A 100 0.60 -7.03 14.63
CA GLY A 100 -0.77 -6.84 15.10
C GLY A 100 -1.84 -7.20 14.07
N LEU A 101 -1.55 -7.06 12.76
CA LEU A 101 -2.45 -7.53 11.72
C LEU A 101 -2.46 -9.06 11.67
N ILE A 102 -1.30 -9.71 11.70
CA ILE A 102 -1.19 -11.17 11.74
C ILE A 102 -1.92 -11.74 12.96
N GLU A 103 -1.72 -11.13 14.14
CA GLU A 103 -2.40 -11.53 15.39
C GLU A 103 -3.94 -11.38 15.34
N SER A 104 -4.45 -10.54 14.42
CA SER A 104 -5.88 -10.29 14.20
C SER A 104 -6.53 -11.27 13.24
N THR A 105 -5.75 -12.07 12.53
CA THR A 105 -6.26 -13.13 11.66
C THR A 105 -6.43 -14.44 12.45
N ASP A 106 -7.45 -15.21 12.06
CA ASP A 106 -7.72 -16.52 12.66
C ASP A 106 -7.46 -17.68 11.69
N ARG A 107 -7.40 -17.40 10.39
CA ARG A 107 -7.23 -18.40 9.32
C ARG A 107 -6.19 -17.97 8.30
N LEU A 108 -5.62 -18.96 7.61
CA LEU A 108 -4.64 -18.76 6.53
C LEU A 108 -5.18 -17.84 5.43
N ASP A 109 -6.42 -18.05 4.98
CA ASP A 109 -7.03 -17.32 3.88
C ASP A 109 -7.15 -15.81 4.17
N GLU A 110 -7.33 -15.43 5.43
CA GLU A 110 -7.38 -14.03 5.86
C GLU A 110 -6.01 -13.34 5.70
N LEU A 111 -4.92 -13.99 6.13
CA LEU A 111 -3.57 -13.46 5.93
C LEU A 111 -3.19 -13.45 4.44
N ALA A 112 -3.54 -14.51 3.71
CA ALA A 112 -3.34 -14.56 2.26
C ALA A 112 -4.09 -13.45 1.54
N GLY A 113 -5.31 -13.12 1.98
CA GLY A 113 -6.10 -12.00 1.46
C GLY A 113 -5.39 -10.64 1.62
N VAL A 114 -4.76 -10.39 2.78
CA VAL A 114 -3.92 -9.19 2.99
C VAL A 114 -2.76 -9.15 2.03
N LEU A 115 -1.97 -10.23 2.00
CA LEU A 115 -0.80 -10.29 1.14
C LEU A 115 -1.19 -10.13 -0.33
N GLY A 116 -2.27 -10.79 -0.75
CA GLY A 116 -2.82 -10.65 -2.09
C GLY A 116 -3.24 -9.21 -2.44
N HIS A 117 -3.79 -8.47 -1.47
CA HIS A 117 -4.16 -7.06 -1.61
C HIS A 117 -2.93 -6.15 -1.77
N GLU A 118 -1.91 -6.33 -0.92
CA GLU A 118 -0.66 -5.56 -1.01
C GLU A 118 0.10 -5.87 -2.30
N ILE A 119 0.17 -7.15 -2.68
CA ILE A 119 0.71 -7.58 -3.96
C ILE A 119 -0.07 -6.94 -5.11
N GLY A 120 -1.40 -6.83 -5.00
CA GLY A 120 -2.27 -6.14 -5.96
C GLY A 120 -1.87 -4.68 -6.16
N HIS A 121 -1.59 -3.94 -5.08
CA HIS A 121 -1.11 -2.56 -5.17
C HIS A 121 0.22 -2.45 -5.94
N VAL A 122 1.15 -3.38 -5.72
CA VAL A 122 2.43 -3.42 -6.44
C VAL A 122 2.23 -3.75 -7.92
N ILE A 123 1.44 -4.79 -8.24
CA ILE A 123 1.14 -5.22 -9.62
C ILE A 123 0.57 -4.05 -10.42
N LEU A 124 -0.40 -3.36 -9.86
CA LEU A 124 -1.11 -2.25 -10.49
C LEU A 124 -0.33 -0.93 -10.41
N ARG A 125 0.84 -0.94 -9.73
CA ARG A 125 1.74 0.21 -9.60
C ARG A 125 1.05 1.43 -8.96
N HIS A 126 0.15 1.24 -7.99
CA HIS A 126 -0.64 2.32 -7.41
C HIS A 126 0.24 3.39 -6.77
N SER A 127 1.26 3.01 -5.99
CA SER A 127 2.20 3.94 -5.37
C SER A 127 3.00 4.74 -6.41
N VAL A 128 3.45 4.10 -7.51
CA VAL A 128 4.14 4.79 -8.62
C VAL A 128 3.23 5.81 -9.29
N LYS A 129 1.99 5.43 -9.62
CA LYS A 129 1.00 6.33 -10.22
C LYS A 129 0.70 7.53 -9.32
N GLN A 130 0.61 7.30 -8.03
CA GLN A 130 0.37 8.35 -7.05
C GLN A 130 1.55 9.32 -6.95
N MET A 131 2.79 8.82 -6.92
CA MET A 131 3.99 9.65 -6.95
C MET A 131 4.08 10.49 -8.23
N GLN A 132 3.83 9.90 -9.39
CA GLN A 132 3.79 10.63 -10.67
C GLN A 132 2.71 11.71 -10.68
N SER A 133 1.53 11.44 -10.12
CA SER A 133 0.44 12.41 -10.03
C SER A 133 0.81 13.57 -9.10
N SER A 134 1.46 13.27 -7.96
CA SER A 134 1.93 14.28 -7.01
C SER A 134 3.02 15.17 -7.60
N GLN A 135 3.95 14.59 -8.36
CA GLN A 135 4.98 15.35 -9.09
C GLN A 135 4.36 16.28 -10.16
N LYS A 136 3.39 15.80 -10.93
CA LYS A 136 2.66 16.63 -11.91
C LYS A 136 1.97 17.82 -11.25
N ILE A 137 1.30 17.59 -10.12
CA ILE A 137 0.67 18.66 -9.33
C ILE A 137 1.73 19.65 -8.82
N GLY A 138 2.86 19.17 -8.32
CA GLY A 138 3.97 20.01 -7.86
C GLY A 138 4.55 20.88 -8.98
N ILE A 139 4.75 20.33 -10.18
CA ILE A 139 5.25 21.07 -11.35
C ILE A 139 4.25 22.16 -11.76
N VAL A 140 2.96 21.82 -11.86
CA VAL A 140 1.91 22.78 -12.23
C VAL A 140 1.79 23.89 -11.16
N ALA A 141 1.84 23.53 -9.88
CA ALA A 141 1.82 24.48 -8.77
C ALA A 141 3.03 25.42 -8.82
N THR A 142 4.25 24.88 -9.04
CA THR A 142 5.48 25.67 -9.16
C THR A 142 5.43 26.63 -10.34
N LEU A 143 4.93 26.18 -11.50
CA LEU A 143 4.75 27.03 -12.67
C LEU A 143 3.71 28.14 -12.43
N ALA A 144 2.57 27.81 -11.84
CA ALA A 144 1.56 28.78 -11.47
C ALA A 144 2.11 29.82 -10.48
N CYS A 145 2.87 29.36 -9.48
CA CYS A 145 3.57 30.21 -8.53
C CYS A 145 4.55 31.18 -9.20
N THR A 146 5.37 30.67 -10.11
CA THR A 146 6.38 31.48 -10.83
C THR A 146 5.73 32.51 -11.76
N LEU A 147 4.59 32.16 -12.37
CA LEU A 147 3.88 33.02 -13.31
C LEU A 147 2.99 34.07 -12.63
N THR A 148 2.50 33.83 -11.42
CA THR A 148 1.48 34.64 -10.77
C THR A 148 1.98 35.36 -9.50
N ASN A 149 3.24 35.15 -9.08
CA ASN A 149 3.79 35.61 -7.78
C ASN A 149 2.96 35.13 -6.55
N ALA A 150 2.10 34.14 -6.71
CA ALA A 150 1.19 33.64 -5.67
C ALA A 150 1.91 32.85 -4.55
N CYS A 151 3.19 32.52 -4.72
CA CYS A 151 3.96 31.73 -3.77
C CYS A 151 4.50 32.49 -2.55
N ASN A 152 4.21 33.77 -2.43
CA ASN A 152 4.53 34.52 -1.19
C ASN A 152 3.56 34.18 -0.02
N SER A 153 2.59 33.27 -0.23
CA SER A 153 1.68 32.78 0.80
C SER A 153 2.07 31.35 1.22
N GLY A 154 1.91 31.02 2.51
CA GLY A 154 2.28 29.70 3.08
C GLY A 154 1.66 28.47 2.40
N LEU A 155 0.60 28.64 1.59
CA LEU A 155 -0.01 27.61 0.76
C LEU A 155 0.88 27.18 -0.42
N GLY A 156 1.70 28.09 -0.97
CA GLY A 156 2.62 27.78 -2.07
C GLY A 156 3.81 26.92 -1.63
N GLN A 157 4.29 27.09 -0.40
CA GLN A 157 5.37 26.27 0.16
C GLN A 157 4.89 24.86 0.54
N ALA A 158 3.64 24.68 0.94
CA ALA A 158 3.06 23.37 1.25
C ALA A 158 3.00 22.46 0.01
N ALA A 159 2.77 23.01 -1.17
CA ALA A 159 2.71 22.24 -2.43
C ALA A 159 4.06 21.64 -2.85
N VAL A 160 5.18 22.23 -2.44
CA VAL A 160 6.54 21.76 -2.78
C VAL A 160 6.97 20.58 -1.90
N ASN A 161 6.42 20.45 -0.68
CA ASN A 161 6.79 19.40 0.29
C ASN A 161 6.00 18.10 0.12
N ILE A 162 5.09 17.99 -0.86
CA ILE A 162 4.22 16.82 -1.06
C ILE A 162 5.01 15.61 -1.60
N GLY A 163 6.18 15.79 -2.18
CA GLY A 163 6.93 14.73 -2.86
C GLY A 163 7.41 13.57 -1.96
N SER A 164 7.74 13.84 -0.70
CA SER A 164 8.27 12.81 0.23
C SER A 164 7.18 12.02 0.96
N SER A 165 5.95 12.51 1.01
CA SER A 165 4.82 11.84 1.70
C SER A 165 4.02 10.92 0.77
N ALA A 166 4.33 10.89 -0.53
CA ALA A 166 3.53 10.18 -1.54
C ALA A 166 3.61 8.65 -1.43
N VAL A 167 4.66 8.11 -0.81
CA VAL A 167 4.84 6.66 -0.62
C VAL A 167 3.83 6.11 0.40
N PHE A 168 3.44 6.94 1.38
CA PHE A 168 2.48 6.59 2.44
C PHE A 168 1.14 7.29 2.27
N ALA A 169 0.89 7.86 1.09
CA ALA A 169 -0.35 8.57 0.87
C ALA A 169 -1.52 7.58 0.72
N ARG A 170 -2.70 8.04 1.13
CA ARG A 170 -3.94 7.28 1.07
C ARG A 170 -4.28 6.89 -0.38
N HIS A 171 -4.54 5.61 -0.62
CA HIS A 171 -5.01 5.13 -1.90
C HIS A 171 -6.41 5.66 -2.23
N SER A 172 -6.68 5.83 -3.52
CA SER A 172 -8.02 6.20 -3.96
C SER A 172 -8.98 5.02 -3.81
N ARG A 173 -10.29 5.31 -3.74
CA ARG A 173 -11.32 4.24 -3.73
C ARG A 173 -11.21 3.31 -4.93
N SER A 174 -10.84 3.83 -6.08
CA SER A 174 -10.63 3.04 -7.30
C SER A 174 -9.45 2.10 -7.17
N ASP A 175 -8.33 2.58 -6.59
CA ASP A 175 -7.13 1.78 -6.37
C ASP A 175 -7.43 0.62 -5.40
N GLU A 176 -8.20 0.92 -4.33
CA GLU A 176 -8.63 -0.11 -3.36
C GLU A 176 -9.48 -1.20 -4.01
N LEU A 177 -10.47 -0.82 -4.82
CA LEU A 177 -11.33 -1.79 -5.52
C LEU A 177 -10.54 -2.64 -6.52
N GLN A 178 -9.53 -2.07 -7.17
CA GLN A 178 -8.64 -2.80 -8.07
C GLN A 178 -7.75 -3.76 -7.28
N ALA A 179 -7.16 -3.32 -6.16
CA ALA A 179 -6.35 -4.18 -5.29
C ALA A 179 -7.18 -5.31 -4.66
N ASP A 180 -8.44 -5.06 -4.28
CA ASP A 180 -9.35 -6.10 -3.79
C ASP A 180 -9.65 -7.15 -4.87
N SER A 181 -9.83 -6.72 -6.11
CA SER A 181 -10.06 -7.64 -7.23
C SER A 181 -8.83 -8.50 -7.51
N GLU A 182 -7.64 -7.89 -7.50
CA GLU A 182 -6.37 -8.62 -7.61
C GLU A 182 -6.18 -9.58 -6.44
N ALA A 183 -6.54 -9.19 -5.20
CA ALA A 183 -6.45 -10.07 -4.04
C ALA A 183 -7.26 -11.36 -4.24
N VAL A 184 -8.54 -11.22 -4.64
CA VAL A 184 -9.42 -12.37 -4.92
C VAL A 184 -8.82 -13.27 -5.99
N GLU A 185 -8.36 -12.71 -7.11
CA GLU A 185 -7.80 -13.48 -8.21
C GLU A 185 -6.47 -14.15 -7.84
N ASN A 186 -5.58 -13.41 -7.13
CA ASN A 186 -4.24 -13.87 -6.81
C ASN A 186 -4.26 -15.05 -5.81
N VAL A 187 -5.11 -14.98 -4.76
CA VAL A 187 -5.25 -16.08 -3.81
C VAL A 187 -5.92 -17.29 -4.43
N LEU A 188 -6.90 -17.09 -5.33
CA LEU A 188 -7.56 -18.16 -6.06
C LEU A 188 -6.58 -18.93 -6.96
N ARG A 189 -5.68 -18.25 -7.67
CA ARG A 189 -4.67 -18.86 -8.54
C ARG A 189 -3.75 -19.83 -7.81
N VAL A 190 -3.56 -19.65 -6.52
CA VAL A 190 -2.73 -20.54 -5.68
C VAL A 190 -3.56 -21.51 -4.85
N GLY A 191 -4.85 -21.63 -5.15
CA GLY A 191 -5.75 -22.60 -4.50
C GLY A 191 -6.19 -22.22 -3.09
N ILE A 192 -6.06 -20.93 -2.70
CA ILE A 192 -6.53 -20.41 -1.41
C ILE A 192 -7.94 -19.82 -1.58
N ASP A 193 -8.79 -19.97 -0.56
CA ASP A 193 -10.17 -19.51 -0.59
C ASP A 193 -10.22 -17.95 -0.57
N PRO A 194 -10.75 -17.32 -1.64
CA PRO A 194 -10.84 -15.88 -1.71
C PRO A 194 -11.83 -15.24 -0.71
N GLU A 195 -12.68 -16.05 -0.04
CA GLU A 195 -13.55 -15.56 1.05
C GLU A 195 -12.74 -14.98 2.23
N GLY A 196 -11.46 -15.30 2.35
CA GLY A 196 -10.54 -14.67 3.31
C GLY A 196 -10.43 -13.15 3.13
N VAL A 197 -10.52 -12.63 1.89
CA VAL A 197 -10.45 -11.18 1.60
C VAL A 197 -11.58 -10.41 2.28
N PRO A 198 -12.88 -10.68 2.02
CA PRO A 198 -13.96 -9.99 2.72
C PRO A 198 -14.07 -10.38 4.21
N ALA A 199 -13.59 -11.56 4.63
CA ALA A 199 -13.56 -11.96 6.03
C ALA A 199 -12.62 -11.05 6.83
N LEU A 200 -11.40 -10.83 6.37
CA LEU A 200 -10.47 -9.90 7.00
C LEU A 200 -11.09 -8.49 7.15
N PHE A 201 -11.66 -7.94 6.10
CA PHE A 201 -12.29 -6.60 6.20
C PHE A 201 -13.37 -6.56 7.27
N THR A 202 -14.10 -7.65 7.44
CA THR A 202 -15.10 -7.78 8.49
C THR A 202 -14.45 -7.77 9.88
N VAL A 203 -13.33 -8.47 10.06
CA VAL A 203 -12.55 -8.45 11.30
C VAL A 203 -12.07 -7.02 11.61
N LEU A 204 -11.49 -6.33 10.63
CA LEU A 204 -10.97 -4.97 10.79
C LEU A 204 -12.09 -3.96 11.15
N VAL A 205 -13.27 -4.04 10.49
CA VAL A 205 -14.44 -3.20 10.83
C VAL A 205 -14.89 -3.44 12.27
N ASN A 206 -14.94 -4.69 12.70
CA ASN A 206 -15.35 -5.02 14.06
C ASN A 206 -14.33 -4.55 15.09
N GLN A 207 -13.03 -4.74 14.80
CA GLN A 207 -11.96 -4.29 15.67
C GLN A 207 -11.95 -2.76 15.82
N ARG A 208 -12.25 -2.01 14.75
CA ARG A 208 -12.39 -0.55 14.79
C ARG A 208 -13.45 -0.07 15.78
N LYS A 209 -14.54 -0.84 15.95
CA LYS A 209 -15.60 -0.49 16.91
C LYS A 209 -15.14 -0.65 18.36
N VAL A 210 -14.20 -1.56 18.64
CA VAL A 210 -13.74 -1.91 19.99
C VAL A 210 -12.43 -1.20 20.34
N GLN A 211 -11.49 -1.14 19.41
CA GLN A 211 -10.16 -0.58 19.60
C GLN A 211 -9.75 0.26 18.38
N PRO A 212 -10.37 1.44 18.16
CA PRO A 212 -10.15 2.24 16.95
C PRO A 212 -8.68 2.59 16.74
N THR A 213 -7.95 2.96 17.78
CA THR A 213 -6.54 3.38 17.68
C THR A 213 -5.59 2.28 17.18
N VAL A 214 -5.94 1.02 17.34
CA VAL A 214 -5.11 -0.11 16.88
C VAL A 214 -5.19 -0.30 15.36
N VAL A 215 -6.33 0.01 14.76
CA VAL A 215 -6.61 -0.16 13.33
C VAL A 215 -6.55 1.15 12.52
N ASP A 216 -6.30 2.28 13.17
CA ASP A 216 -6.27 3.60 12.49
C ASP A 216 -5.19 3.66 11.41
N GLY A 217 -4.07 2.96 11.59
CA GLY A 217 -3.00 2.87 10.58
C GLY A 217 -3.51 2.28 9.26
N TRP A 218 -4.22 1.17 9.30
CA TRP A 218 -4.82 0.54 8.12
C TRP A 218 -5.81 1.48 7.43
N PHE A 219 -6.75 2.06 8.19
CA PHE A 219 -7.77 2.93 7.61
C PHE A 219 -7.26 4.28 7.12
N ALA A 220 -6.07 4.69 7.57
CA ALA A 220 -5.43 5.90 7.06
C ALA A 220 -4.94 5.73 5.62
N SER A 221 -4.35 4.57 5.30
CA SER A 221 -3.83 4.25 3.95
C SER A 221 -4.89 3.56 3.07
N HIS A 222 -5.71 2.69 3.65
CA HIS A 222 -6.74 1.89 2.97
C HIS A 222 -8.14 2.25 3.46
N PRO A 223 -8.81 3.22 2.82
CA PRO A 223 -10.18 3.58 3.21
C PRO A 223 -11.10 2.37 3.06
N LEU A 224 -11.61 1.88 4.20
CA LEU A 224 -12.58 0.82 4.18
C LEU A 224 -13.98 1.39 4.04
N GLU A 225 -14.68 0.95 3.03
CA GLU A 225 -16.09 1.19 2.83
C GLU A 225 -16.81 -0.17 2.86
N GLU A 226 -18.02 -0.21 3.39
CA GLU A 226 -18.86 -1.42 3.35
C GLU A 226 -19.04 -1.93 1.92
N SER A 227 -18.95 -1.03 0.93
CA SER A 227 -18.96 -1.34 -0.49
C SER A 227 -17.83 -2.27 -0.91
N ARG A 228 -16.62 -2.19 -0.30
CA ARG A 228 -15.49 -3.07 -0.63
C ARG A 228 -15.79 -4.53 -0.29
N ILE A 229 -16.34 -4.77 0.90
CA ILE A 229 -16.78 -6.12 1.33
C ILE A 229 -17.83 -6.66 0.36
N ALA A 230 -18.84 -5.84 0.01
CA ALA A 230 -19.88 -6.23 -0.91
C ALA A 230 -19.34 -6.54 -2.32
N ASN A 231 -18.38 -5.74 -2.82
CA ASN A 231 -17.79 -5.95 -4.12
C ASN A 231 -16.91 -7.20 -4.18
N ALA A 232 -16.08 -7.47 -3.16
CA ALA A 232 -15.30 -8.70 -3.07
C ALA A 232 -16.23 -9.93 -3.08
N LYS A 233 -17.28 -9.94 -2.25
CA LYS A 233 -18.29 -11.02 -2.24
C LYS A 233 -19.01 -11.17 -3.58
N LYS A 234 -19.32 -10.07 -4.25
CA LYS A 234 -19.95 -10.13 -5.58
C LYS A 234 -19.02 -10.75 -6.61
N LEU A 235 -17.73 -10.40 -6.59
CA LEU A 235 -16.73 -10.99 -7.48
C LEU A 235 -16.61 -12.49 -7.21
N ILE A 236 -16.46 -12.90 -5.95
CA ILE A 236 -16.39 -14.31 -5.55
C ILE A 236 -17.67 -15.08 -5.95
N ALA A 237 -18.83 -14.44 -5.89
CA ALA A 237 -20.07 -15.07 -6.30
C ALA A 237 -20.13 -15.39 -7.81
N THR A 238 -19.33 -14.70 -8.64
CA THR A 238 -19.24 -14.98 -10.09
C THR A 238 -18.38 -16.20 -10.42
N LEU A 239 -17.56 -16.69 -9.47
CA LEU A 239 -16.72 -17.87 -9.67
C LEU A 239 -17.58 -19.14 -9.81
N GLY A 240 -17.20 -19.99 -10.74
CA GLY A 240 -17.86 -21.28 -10.98
C GLY A 240 -17.70 -22.27 -9.82
N ALA A 241 -18.53 -23.31 -9.80
CA ALA A 241 -18.44 -24.34 -8.78
C ALA A 241 -17.08 -25.08 -8.82
N ASP A 242 -16.54 -25.28 -10.03
CA ASP A 242 -15.24 -25.94 -10.22
C ASP A 242 -14.07 -25.08 -9.69
N GLU A 243 -14.19 -23.74 -9.77
CA GLU A 243 -13.18 -22.81 -9.26
C GLU A 243 -13.21 -22.71 -7.72
N LYS A 244 -14.35 -23.02 -7.08
CA LYS A 244 -14.53 -23.01 -5.62
C LYS A 244 -14.25 -24.36 -4.97
N GLY A 245 -14.04 -25.41 -5.76
CA GLY A 245 -13.84 -26.77 -5.25
C GLY A 245 -12.44 -26.97 -4.67
N GLY A 246 -12.36 -27.41 -3.41
CA GLY A 246 -11.09 -27.81 -2.79
C GLY A 246 -10.14 -26.67 -2.41
N LEU A 247 -10.63 -25.45 -2.34
CA LEU A 247 -9.83 -24.28 -1.93
C LEU A 247 -9.41 -24.39 -0.47
N LEU A 248 -8.19 -23.93 -0.20
CA LEU A 248 -7.57 -23.97 1.11
C LEU A 248 -8.01 -22.75 1.93
N GLN A 249 -8.74 -22.99 3.00
CA GLN A 249 -9.15 -21.94 3.95
C GLN A 249 -8.15 -21.79 5.07
N ASP A 250 -7.66 -22.93 5.61
CA ASP A 250 -6.87 -22.95 6.82
C ASP A 250 -6.00 -24.21 6.91
N THR A 251 -4.96 -24.17 7.75
CA THR A 251 -4.06 -25.31 7.97
C THR A 251 -3.56 -25.38 9.41
N PRO A 252 -3.24 -26.59 9.90
CA PRO A 252 -2.56 -26.74 11.19
C PRO A 252 -1.19 -26.01 11.22
N THR A 253 -0.51 -25.90 10.08
CA THR A 253 0.76 -25.18 9.97
C THR A 253 0.57 -23.69 10.17
N TYR A 254 -0.55 -23.15 9.69
CA TYR A 254 -0.91 -21.74 9.95
C TYR A 254 -1.12 -21.48 11.44
N HIS A 255 -1.84 -22.34 12.13
CA HIS A 255 -2.05 -22.21 13.58
C HIS A 255 -0.72 -22.30 14.35
N ALA A 256 0.16 -23.20 14.00
CA ALA A 256 1.49 -23.28 14.62
C ALA A 256 2.31 -22.00 14.39
N PHE A 257 2.24 -21.44 13.18
CA PHE A 257 2.83 -20.12 12.86
C PHE A 257 2.20 -19.01 13.71
N LEU A 258 0.87 -18.93 13.78
CA LEU A 258 0.15 -17.90 14.54
C LEU A 258 0.44 -17.99 16.03
N ASP A 259 0.49 -19.19 16.61
CA ASP A 259 0.88 -19.41 18.02
C ASP A 259 2.31 -18.94 18.29
N ARG A 260 3.23 -19.19 17.34
CA ARG A 260 4.60 -18.69 17.43
C ARG A 260 4.66 -17.16 17.38
N VAL A 261 3.91 -16.51 16.51
CA VAL A 261 3.79 -15.03 16.44
C VAL A 261 3.26 -14.48 17.78
N ARG A 262 2.19 -15.08 18.31
CA ARG A 262 1.58 -14.70 19.59
C ARG A 262 2.49 -14.93 20.81
N SER A 263 3.47 -15.84 20.69
CA SER A 263 4.45 -16.13 21.75
C SER A 263 5.64 -15.16 21.78
N LEU A 264 5.80 -14.30 20.80
CA LEU A 264 6.87 -13.30 20.77
C LEU A 264 6.75 -12.34 21.97
N PRO A 265 7.87 -11.82 22.50
CA PRO A 265 7.82 -10.74 23.48
C PRO A 265 7.01 -9.56 23.01
N PRO A 266 6.49 -8.71 23.90
CA PRO A 266 5.81 -7.47 23.50
C PRO A 266 6.68 -6.63 22.56
N PRO A 267 6.11 -6.05 21.51
CA PRO A 267 6.85 -5.17 20.60
C PRO A 267 7.55 -4.03 21.33
N PRO A 268 8.68 -3.55 20.81
CA PRO A 268 9.35 -2.38 21.32
C PRO A 268 8.39 -1.17 21.35
N ARG A 269 8.48 -0.37 22.42
CA ARG A 269 7.70 0.89 22.44
C ARG A 269 8.18 1.79 21.31
N PRO A 270 7.27 2.45 20.57
CA PRO A 270 7.68 3.44 19.60
C PRO A 270 8.52 4.53 20.30
N PRO A 271 9.53 5.08 19.63
CA PRO A 271 10.27 6.22 20.17
C PRO A 271 9.28 7.35 20.53
N PRO A 272 9.52 8.08 21.60
CA PRO A 272 8.68 9.24 21.93
C PRO A 272 8.65 10.16 20.73
N GLY A 273 7.44 10.51 20.29
CA GLY A 273 7.26 11.47 19.21
C GLY A 273 8.01 12.77 19.52
N PRO A 274 8.37 13.57 18.50
CA PRO A 274 8.99 14.87 18.74
C PRO A 274 8.11 15.65 19.72
N ASP A 275 8.76 16.13 20.79
CA ASP A 275 8.11 16.92 21.82
C ASP A 275 7.49 18.16 21.15
N VAL A 276 6.21 18.10 20.84
CA VAL A 276 5.43 19.27 20.44
C VAL A 276 5.29 20.09 21.72
N GLY A 277 6.35 20.85 22.01
CA GLY A 277 6.41 21.75 23.12
C GLY A 277 5.08 22.47 23.25
N ALA A 278 4.43 22.29 24.40
CA ALA A 278 3.30 23.11 24.81
C ALA A 278 3.76 24.56 24.79
N GLY A 279 3.58 25.21 23.64
CA GLY A 279 3.73 26.65 23.51
C GLY A 279 2.65 27.27 24.35
N GLY A 280 3.09 27.85 25.49
CA GLY A 280 2.26 28.67 26.36
C GLY A 280 1.86 29.98 25.71
#